data_3ddee838ba86982b658e7ee52fc83b7c
#
_entry.id   3ddee838ba86982b658e7ee52fc83b7c
#
_cell.length_a   1.000
_cell.length_b   1.000
_cell.length_c   1.000
_cell.angle_alpha   90.00
_cell.angle_beta   90.00
_cell.angle_gamma   90.00
#
_symmetry.space_group_name_H-M   'P 1'
#
loop_
_entity.id
_entity.type
_entity.pdbx_description
1 polymer ?
#
loop_
_entity_poly.entity_id
_entity_poly.type
_entity_poly.pdbx_seq_one_letter_code
_entity_poly.pdbx_strand_id
1 'polypeptide(L)' 'TGANLTGADLTGANLTGADLTGTVADGSTKWPDGFEPEMAGVTIEAGP' A
#
# COMPACT_ATOMS: atom_id res chain seq x y z
N THR A 1 -4.78 7.82 5.10
CA THR A 1 -5.37 7.14 6.25
C THR A 1 -6.72 6.56 5.83
N GLY A 2 -6.93 5.28 6.09
CA GLY A 2 -8.18 4.61 5.79
C GLY A 2 -8.44 4.39 4.30
N ALA A 3 -7.46 4.58 3.45
CA ALA A 3 -7.64 4.43 2.01
C ALA A 3 -7.72 2.97 1.62
N ASN A 4 -8.36 2.71 0.50
CA ASN A 4 -8.43 1.38 -0.09
C ASN A 4 -7.58 1.39 -1.36
N LEU A 5 -6.46 0.69 -1.31
CA LEU A 5 -5.51 0.64 -2.42
C LEU A 5 -5.50 -0.71 -3.12
N THR A 6 -6.51 -1.54 -2.87
CA THR A 6 -6.56 -2.85 -3.53
C THR A 6 -6.55 -2.67 -5.04
N GLY A 7 -5.64 -3.38 -5.69
CA GLY A 7 -5.49 -3.32 -7.15
C GLY A 7 -4.82 -2.05 -7.68
N ALA A 8 -4.39 -1.15 -6.80
CA ALA A 8 -3.78 0.10 -7.23
C ALA A 8 -2.37 -0.14 -7.78
N ASP A 9 -1.96 0.67 -8.74
CA ASP A 9 -0.61 0.64 -9.28
C ASP A 9 0.12 1.89 -8.80
N LEU A 10 1.01 1.69 -7.83
CA LEU A 10 1.77 2.78 -7.22
C LEU A 10 3.23 2.76 -7.68
N THR A 11 3.54 1.97 -8.70
CA THR A 11 4.88 1.90 -9.24
C THR A 11 5.37 3.30 -9.61
N GLY A 12 6.52 3.68 -9.09
CA GLY A 12 7.09 4.99 -9.36
C GLY A 12 6.53 6.12 -8.51
N ALA A 13 5.52 5.85 -7.69
CA ALA A 13 4.97 6.89 -6.82
C ALA A 13 5.93 7.19 -5.67
N ASN A 14 5.93 8.45 -5.24
CA ASN A 14 6.74 8.85 -4.09
C ASN A 14 5.85 8.86 -2.85
N LEU A 15 6.01 7.84 -2.01
CA LEU A 15 5.21 7.70 -0.79
C LEU A 15 5.99 8.11 0.45
N THR A 16 7.11 8.78 0.27
CA THR A 16 7.92 9.24 1.39
C THR A 16 7.09 10.16 2.27
N GLY A 17 7.01 9.83 3.55
CA GLY A 17 6.27 10.64 4.51
C GLY A 17 4.76 10.49 4.44
N ALA A 18 4.25 9.62 3.57
CA ALA A 18 2.81 9.41 3.48
C ALA A 18 2.29 8.69 4.73
N ASP A 19 1.11 9.07 5.18
CA ASP A 19 0.45 8.42 6.29
C ASP A 19 -0.53 7.38 5.73
N LEU A 20 -0.12 6.12 5.78
CA LEU A 20 -0.91 5.02 5.25
C LEU A 20 -1.53 4.18 6.37
N THR A 21 -1.53 4.69 7.59
CA THR A 21 -2.13 4.01 8.73
C THR A 21 -3.61 3.72 8.43
N GLY A 22 -4.02 2.48 8.61
CA GLY A 22 -5.39 2.07 8.34
C GLY A 22 -5.71 1.83 6.88
N THR A 23 -4.73 2.01 6.00
CA THR A 23 -4.91 1.73 4.58
C THR A 23 -4.99 0.23 4.34
N VAL A 24 -5.84 -0.17 3.41
CA VAL A 24 -6.02 -1.57 3.05
C VAL A 24 -5.51 -1.78 1.62
N ALA A 25 -4.79 -2.88 1.41
CA ALA A 25 -4.30 -3.26 0.10
C ALA A 25 -4.36 -4.78 -0.04
N ASP A 26 -4.06 -5.30 -1.20
CA ASP A 26 -4.02 -6.74 -1.42
C ASP A 26 -2.81 -7.12 -2.26
N GLY A 27 -2.71 -8.40 -2.62
CA GLY A 27 -1.58 -8.88 -3.40
C GLY A 27 -1.51 -8.33 -4.83
N SER A 28 -2.60 -7.73 -5.31
CA SER A 28 -2.63 -7.09 -6.63
C SER A 28 -2.07 -5.68 -6.61
N THR A 29 -1.96 -5.08 -5.43
CA THR A 29 -1.45 -3.72 -5.31
C THR A 29 0.05 -3.71 -5.65
N LYS A 30 0.43 -2.81 -6.52
CA LYS A 30 1.83 -2.66 -6.90
C LYS A 30 2.44 -1.49 -6.13
N TRP A 31 3.57 -1.73 -5.52
CA TRP A 31 4.22 -0.74 -4.66
C TRP A 31 5.49 -0.21 -5.33
N PRO A 32 5.90 1.02 -4.99
CA PRO A 32 7.16 1.54 -5.50
C PRO A 32 8.35 0.67 -5.07
N ASP A 33 9.38 0.66 -5.87
CA ASP A 33 10.58 -0.10 -5.58
C ASP A 33 11.16 0.34 -4.23
N GLY A 34 11.43 -0.63 -3.38
CA GLY A 34 11.98 -0.36 -2.05
C GLY A 34 10.97 0.06 -1.00
N PHE A 35 9.70 0.16 -1.34
CA PHE A 35 8.68 0.55 -0.38
C PHE A 35 8.19 -0.67 0.41
N GLU A 36 8.06 -0.50 1.72
CA GLU A 36 7.59 -1.56 2.63
C GLU A 36 6.22 -1.17 3.17
N PRO A 37 5.14 -1.61 2.54
CA PRO A 37 3.79 -1.17 2.95
C PRO A 37 3.44 -1.58 4.37
N GLU A 38 3.83 -2.78 4.79
CA GLU A 38 3.51 -3.25 6.13
C GLU A 38 4.18 -2.38 7.19
N MET A 39 5.38 -1.88 6.89
CA MET A 39 6.09 -0.99 7.81
C MET A 39 5.43 0.39 7.87
N ALA A 40 4.64 0.74 6.87
CA ALA A 40 3.95 2.02 6.81
C ALA A 40 2.56 1.97 7.44
N GLY A 41 2.15 0.83 7.97
CA GLY A 41 0.84 0.69 8.60
C GLY A 41 -0.26 0.19 7.68
N VAL A 42 0.10 -0.27 6.49
CA VAL A 42 -0.88 -0.81 5.54
C VAL A 42 -1.24 -2.25 5.93
N THR A 43 -2.52 -2.56 5.86
CA THR A 43 -3.00 -3.93 6.04
C THR A 43 -3.07 -4.60 4.68
N ILE A 44 -2.33 -5.68 4.52
CA ILE A 44 -2.35 -6.46 3.29
C ILE A 44 -3.34 -7.60 3.47
N GLU A 45 -4.38 -7.59 2.68
CA GLU A 45 -5.40 -8.64 2.74
C GLU A 45 -5.10 -9.70 1.70
N ALA A 46 -5.15 -10.95 2.13
CA ALA A 46 -5.00 -12.05 1.20
C ALA A 46 -6.30 -12.16 0.41
N GLY A 47 -6.23 -11.96 -0.89
CA GLY A 47 -7.40 -12.10 -1.73
C GLY A 47 -7.81 -13.56 -1.88
N PRO A 48 -8.98 -13.79 -2.43
CA PRO A 48 -9.42 -15.15 -2.71
C PRO A 48 -8.58 -15.82 -3.77
#